data_0a636c5306c0989c5f6587752449d40b
#
_entry.id   0a636c5306c0989c5f6587752449d40b
#
_cell.length_a   1.000
_cell.length_b   1.000
_cell.length_c   1.000
_cell.angle_alpha   90.00
_cell.angle_beta   90.00
_cell.angle_gamma   90.00
#
_symmetry.space_group_name_H-M   'P 1'
#
loop_
_entity.id
_entity.type
_entity.pdbx_description
1 polymer ?
#
loop_
_entity_poly.entity_id
_entity_poly.type
_entity_poly.pdbx_seq_one_letter_code
_entity_poly.pdbx_strand_id
1 'polypeptide(L)'
;MNFRNKYVLAIDQGTTSSRAILFNHQGTIITLAQKPFQQYFPKPGWVEHDPNEIWYTQSSVIKEAMAKADVTDSHIACIGIANQRETTIIWDRETGFPVYNAIVWQDRRTADYCEELKSQGWAERIQQKTGLVIDAYFSATKIKWILDNVKGIRERAERGELCFGTVDTWLVWKLTRGAQFITDVTNASRTMLFNIRTLQWDQELLDLFTIPASMLPQVKACSEVYCETSTPIFKKGIPVSGMAGDQQAALFGQLCVEDGMIKTTYGTGCFMILNTGKEPVLSQNNLLTTIAWKLGDQTTYALEGSVFVGGAVVQWLRDGIGLIPNASITEQMAKSVSDNGGVYFVPALTGLGAPYWDQYARGAIIGIPRGTTAAHLTRAALEGICYQVYDVLMAMENDIHAKPKEIRVDGGAIANNFLMQFQSDICRCPVVRPNVLETTALGAAYLAGLAIGYWKDIDELKEQWCLDKVFNPQMKEDTSRKLLNEWHKAVGRSQNWAE
;
A
#
# COMPACT_ATOMS: atom_id res chain seq x y z
N MET A 1 -1.78 24.89 -21.97
CA MET A 1 -2.71 25.58 -21.05
C MET A 1 -1.93 26.42 -20.06
N ASN A 2 -2.48 27.54 -19.59
CA ASN A 2 -1.82 28.34 -18.55
C ASN A 2 -2.26 27.82 -17.17
N PHE A 3 -1.34 27.18 -16.43
CA PHE A 3 -1.60 26.63 -15.10
C PHE A 3 -1.28 27.58 -13.94
N ARG A 4 -1.03 28.87 -14.23
CA ARG A 4 -0.80 29.88 -13.21
C ARG A 4 -2.00 29.95 -12.25
N ASN A 5 -1.79 29.79 -10.96
CA ASN A 5 -2.81 29.71 -9.92
C ASN A 5 -3.76 28.48 -10.04
N LYS A 6 -3.28 27.37 -10.59
CA LYS A 6 -3.98 26.09 -10.59
C LYS A 6 -3.33 25.13 -9.62
N TYR A 7 -4.12 24.17 -9.15
CA TYR A 7 -3.71 23.11 -8.22
C TYR A 7 -4.08 21.74 -8.76
N VAL A 8 -3.33 20.74 -8.39
CA VAL A 8 -3.72 19.33 -8.57
C VAL A 8 -4.38 18.86 -7.29
N LEU A 9 -5.58 18.31 -7.40
CA LEU A 9 -6.29 17.67 -6.29
C LEU A 9 -5.91 16.19 -6.25
N ALA A 10 -5.21 15.78 -5.21
CA ALA A 10 -4.97 14.37 -4.93
C ALA A 10 -6.04 13.82 -3.96
N ILE A 11 -6.61 12.69 -4.32
CA ILE A 11 -7.49 11.87 -3.50
C ILE A 11 -6.65 10.69 -3.01
N ASP A 12 -6.53 10.53 -1.69
CA ASP A 12 -5.84 9.40 -1.07
C ASP A 12 -6.82 8.64 -0.18
N GLN A 13 -7.31 7.51 -0.67
CA GLN A 13 -8.25 6.67 0.04
C GLN A 13 -7.52 5.54 0.77
N GLY A 14 -7.09 5.82 1.99
CA GLY A 14 -6.42 4.84 2.83
C GLY A 14 -7.35 3.80 3.45
N THR A 15 -6.79 2.89 4.24
CA THR A 15 -7.55 1.81 4.91
C THR A 15 -8.45 2.33 6.03
N THR A 16 -8.04 3.38 6.74
CA THR A 16 -8.76 3.86 7.93
C THR A 16 -9.31 5.28 7.78
N SER A 17 -8.94 5.99 6.72
CA SER A 17 -9.33 7.38 6.50
C SER A 17 -9.26 7.77 5.03
N SER A 18 -10.10 8.73 4.66
CA SER A 18 -10.07 9.41 3.36
C SER A 18 -9.31 10.72 3.51
N ARG A 19 -8.51 11.08 2.51
CA ARG A 19 -7.76 12.34 2.44
C ARG A 19 -7.99 13.04 1.11
N ALA A 20 -7.91 14.36 1.14
CA ALA A 20 -7.85 15.20 -0.04
C ALA A 20 -6.79 16.27 0.17
N ILE A 21 -5.87 16.39 -0.79
CA ILE A 21 -4.70 17.28 -0.69
C ILE A 21 -4.60 18.10 -1.97
N LEU A 22 -4.41 19.41 -1.84
CA LEU A 22 -4.13 20.29 -2.95
C LEU A 22 -2.62 20.55 -3.03
N PHE A 23 -2.05 20.26 -4.20
CA PHE A 23 -0.66 20.56 -4.52
C PHE A 23 -0.54 21.68 -5.53
N ASN A 24 0.41 22.59 -5.30
CA ASN A 24 0.79 23.59 -6.29
C ASN A 24 1.81 23.03 -7.30
N HIS A 25 2.23 23.85 -8.25
CA HIS A 25 3.19 23.44 -9.30
C HIS A 25 4.58 23.06 -8.75
N GLN A 26 4.94 23.51 -7.54
CA GLN A 26 6.18 23.15 -6.84
C GLN A 26 6.05 21.84 -6.02
N GLY A 27 4.94 21.12 -6.15
CA GLY A 27 4.70 19.93 -5.33
C GLY A 27 4.46 20.22 -3.85
N THR A 28 4.25 21.49 -3.47
CA THR A 28 4.01 21.90 -2.08
C THR A 28 2.54 21.70 -1.72
N ILE A 29 2.30 21.20 -0.51
CA ILE A 29 0.95 21.06 0.04
C ILE A 29 0.39 22.45 0.37
N ILE A 30 -0.74 22.80 -0.25
CA ILE A 30 -1.47 24.04 0.02
C ILE A 30 -2.50 23.81 1.12
N THR A 31 -3.18 22.67 1.08
CA THR A 31 -4.16 22.25 2.09
C THR A 31 -4.31 20.76 2.13
N LEU A 32 -4.72 20.28 3.29
CA LEU A 32 -5.04 18.89 3.55
C LEU A 32 -6.34 18.80 4.37
N ALA A 33 -7.22 17.90 3.99
CA ALA A 33 -8.34 17.46 4.79
C ALA A 33 -8.33 15.94 4.93
N GLN A 34 -8.65 15.44 6.11
CA GLN A 34 -8.67 14.02 6.41
C GLN A 34 -9.87 13.69 7.30
N LYS A 35 -10.51 12.56 7.03
CA LYS A 35 -11.64 12.06 7.83
C LYS A 35 -11.56 10.55 7.98
N PRO A 36 -11.59 10.00 9.19
CA PRO A 36 -11.69 8.57 9.42
C PRO A 36 -13.08 8.07 9.02
N PHE A 37 -13.18 6.76 8.76
CA PHE A 37 -14.44 6.06 8.54
C PHE A 37 -14.48 4.74 9.32
N GLN A 38 -15.69 4.19 9.50
CA GLN A 38 -15.92 3.03 10.35
C GLN A 38 -15.28 1.76 9.76
N GLN A 39 -14.62 1.00 10.63
CA GLN A 39 -14.13 -0.33 10.33
C GLN A 39 -15.11 -1.35 10.94
N TYR A 40 -15.47 -2.40 10.19
CA TYR A 40 -16.37 -3.45 10.65
C TYR A 40 -15.63 -4.77 10.80
N PHE A 41 -15.84 -5.46 11.92
CA PHE A 41 -15.21 -6.74 12.24
C PHE A 41 -16.29 -7.78 12.58
N PRO A 42 -17.06 -8.29 11.58
CA PRO A 42 -18.23 -9.13 11.84
C PRO A 42 -17.92 -10.45 12.52
N LYS A 43 -16.73 -11.01 12.25
CA LYS A 43 -16.20 -12.27 12.84
C LYS A 43 -14.69 -12.16 13.01
N PRO A 44 -14.06 -13.02 13.83
CA PRO A 44 -12.60 -13.08 13.90
C PRO A 44 -11.98 -13.27 12.51
N GLY A 45 -10.99 -12.42 12.17
CA GLY A 45 -10.33 -12.42 10.87
C GLY A 45 -11.10 -11.76 9.72
N TRP A 46 -12.33 -11.29 9.94
CA TRP A 46 -13.11 -10.57 8.93
C TRP A 46 -12.96 -9.07 9.09
N VAL A 47 -12.73 -8.37 7.98
CA VAL A 47 -12.60 -6.92 7.95
C VAL A 47 -13.40 -6.37 6.78
N GLU A 48 -14.32 -5.45 7.06
CA GLU A 48 -15.23 -4.88 6.07
C GLU A 48 -15.31 -3.36 6.18
N HIS A 49 -15.59 -2.69 5.05
CA HIS A 49 -15.95 -1.27 4.99
C HIS A 49 -17.30 -1.11 4.29
N ASP A 50 -18.05 -0.05 4.64
CA ASP A 50 -19.19 0.39 3.84
C ASP A 50 -18.68 1.22 2.64
N PRO A 51 -18.93 0.78 1.39
CA PRO A 51 -18.51 1.53 0.21
C PRO A 51 -19.14 2.92 0.12
N ASN A 52 -20.35 3.10 0.66
CA ASN A 52 -21.02 4.39 0.68
C ASN A 52 -20.35 5.35 1.68
N GLU A 53 -19.87 4.84 2.82
CA GLU A 53 -19.12 5.64 3.79
C GLU A 53 -17.76 6.06 3.23
N ILE A 54 -17.07 5.18 2.49
CA ILE A 54 -15.86 5.54 1.72
C ILE A 54 -16.15 6.74 0.81
N TRP A 55 -17.20 6.68 0.00
CA TRP A 55 -17.59 7.79 -0.87
C TRP A 55 -18.00 9.04 -0.10
N TYR A 56 -18.79 8.89 0.95
CA TYR A 56 -19.23 10.02 1.77
C TYR A 56 -18.08 10.77 2.41
N THR A 57 -17.15 10.04 3.04
CA THR A 57 -15.97 10.65 3.68
C THR A 57 -15.05 11.27 2.64
N GLN A 58 -14.81 10.60 1.50
CA GLN A 58 -13.99 11.15 0.43
C GLN A 58 -14.59 12.42 -0.17
N SER A 59 -15.88 12.44 -0.43
CA SER A 59 -16.55 13.64 -0.93
C SER A 59 -16.55 14.80 0.07
N SER A 60 -16.62 14.47 1.36
CA SER A 60 -16.54 15.45 2.45
C SER A 60 -15.17 16.13 2.51
N VAL A 61 -14.07 15.33 2.49
CA VAL A 61 -12.70 15.90 2.58
C VAL A 61 -12.30 16.67 1.32
N ILE A 62 -12.82 16.32 0.14
CA ILE A 62 -12.63 17.13 -1.08
C ILE A 62 -13.18 18.54 -0.87
N LYS A 63 -14.45 18.64 -0.42
CA LYS A 63 -15.10 19.93 -0.15
C LYS A 63 -14.37 20.72 0.93
N GLU A 64 -13.96 20.04 2.01
CA GLU A 64 -13.23 20.64 3.11
C GLU A 64 -11.86 21.18 2.67
N ALA A 65 -11.08 20.42 1.90
CA ALA A 65 -9.79 20.86 1.40
C ALA A 65 -9.90 22.09 0.49
N MET A 66 -10.89 22.10 -0.41
CA MET A 66 -11.16 23.24 -1.28
C MET A 66 -11.59 24.48 -0.48
N ALA A 67 -12.47 24.31 0.51
CA ALA A 67 -12.93 25.41 1.36
C ALA A 67 -11.81 25.99 2.23
N LYS A 68 -10.94 25.15 2.80
CA LYS A 68 -9.79 25.60 3.60
C LYS A 68 -8.80 26.44 2.79
N ALA A 69 -8.64 26.17 1.49
CA ALA A 69 -7.76 26.90 0.60
C ALA A 69 -8.45 28.09 -0.10
N ASP A 70 -9.75 28.30 0.13
CA ASP A 70 -10.58 29.28 -0.58
C ASP A 70 -10.51 29.14 -2.10
N VAL A 71 -10.54 27.88 -2.61
CA VAL A 71 -10.47 27.57 -4.03
C VAL A 71 -11.80 27.03 -4.54
N THR A 72 -12.05 27.27 -5.83
CA THR A 72 -13.21 26.76 -6.58
C THR A 72 -12.74 25.77 -7.64
N ASP A 73 -13.68 25.09 -8.30
CA ASP A 73 -13.42 24.16 -9.40
C ASP A 73 -12.52 24.76 -10.48
N SER A 74 -12.65 26.10 -10.71
CA SER A 74 -11.83 26.80 -11.70
C SER A 74 -10.33 26.84 -11.35
N HIS A 75 -9.96 26.56 -10.10
CA HIS A 75 -8.57 26.50 -9.64
C HIS A 75 -7.99 25.07 -9.70
N ILE A 76 -8.83 24.05 -9.91
CA ILE A 76 -8.35 22.67 -10.01
C ILE A 76 -8.01 22.34 -11.45
N ALA A 77 -6.77 21.91 -11.70
CA ALA A 77 -6.29 21.51 -13.01
C ALA A 77 -6.73 20.09 -13.37
N CYS A 78 -6.57 19.17 -12.43
CA CYS A 78 -6.94 17.77 -12.56
C CYS A 78 -7.02 17.08 -11.20
N ILE A 79 -7.50 15.82 -11.21
CA ILE A 79 -7.60 14.94 -10.05
C ILE A 79 -6.71 13.71 -10.26
N GLY A 80 -5.88 13.39 -9.26
CA GLY A 80 -5.18 12.13 -9.11
C GLY A 80 -5.75 11.30 -7.98
N ILE A 81 -5.82 9.98 -8.14
CA ILE A 81 -6.38 9.03 -7.17
C ILE A 81 -5.32 8.03 -6.73
N ALA A 82 -5.07 7.96 -5.43
CA ALA A 82 -4.39 6.84 -4.79
C ALA A 82 -5.36 6.13 -3.85
N ASN A 83 -5.21 4.82 -3.69
CA ASN A 83 -6.15 4.04 -2.88
C ASN A 83 -5.48 2.83 -2.24
N GLN A 84 -6.05 2.40 -1.08
CA GLN A 84 -5.80 1.06 -0.55
C GLN A 84 -6.12 0.03 -1.63
N ARG A 85 -5.20 -0.91 -1.84
CA ARG A 85 -5.32 -1.91 -2.92
C ARG A 85 -6.14 -3.11 -2.47
N GLU A 86 -6.47 -4.01 -3.37
CA GLU A 86 -7.08 -5.33 -3.20
C GLU A 86 -8.48 -5.33 -2.55
N THR A 87 -8.87 -4.26 -1.86
CA THR A 87 -10.21 -4.14 -1.23
C THR A 87 -11.28 -4.26 -2.31
N THR A 88 -12.17 -5.23 -2.12
CA THR A 88 -13.11 -5.72 -3.13
C THR A 88 -14.50 -5.14 -2.93
N ILE A 89 -15.02 -4.46 -3.96
CA ILE A 89 -16.37 -3.88 -3.97
C ILE A 89 -17.15 -4.47 -5.15
N ILE A 90 -18.38 -4.94 -4.91
CA ILE A 90 -19.31 -5.37 -5.95
C ILE A 90 -20.59 -4.57 -5.80
N TRP A 91 -21.08 -4.02 -6.93
CA TRP A 91 -22.28 -3.20 -6.93
C TRP A 91 -23.16 -3.48 -8.16
N ASP A 92 -24.39 -3.12 -8.04
CA ASP A 92 -25.38 -3.18 -9.13
C ASP A 92 -25.08 -2.12 -10.19
N ARG A 93 -25.00 -2.55 -11.45
CA ARG A 93 -24.57 -1.71 -12.59
C ARG A 93 -25.58 -0.58 -12.88
N GLU A 94 -26.87 -0.81 -12.67
CA GLU A 94 -27.91 0.16 -12.97
C GLU A 94 -28.07 1.18 -11.83
N THR A 95 -28.18 0.68 -10.60
CA THR A 95 -28.48 1.51 -9.43
C THR A 95 -27.24 2.10 -8.75
N GLY A 96 -26.09 1.48 -8.93
CA GLY A 96 -24.84 1.83 -8.24
C GLY A 96 -24.84 1.50 -6.75
N PHE A 97 -25.78 0.64 -6.27
CA PHE A 97 -25.81 0.21 -4.87
C PHE A 97 -24.87 -1.00 -4.65
N PRO A 98 -24.01 -0.97 -3.62
CA PRO A 98 -23.22 -2.13 -3.24
C PRO A 98 -24.13 -3.32 -2.87
N VAL A 99 -23.75 -4.52 -3.32
CA VAL A 99 -24.48 -5.76 -3.00
C VAL A 99 -24.04 -6.38 -1.67
N TYR A 100 -22.87 -5.97 -1.20
CA TYR A 100 -22.27 -6.38 0.06
C TYR A 100 -21.29 -5.30 0.54
N ASN A 101 -20.88 -5.32 1.82
CA ASN A 101 -19.77 -4.49 2.28
C ASN A 101 -18.49 -4.77 1.49
N ALA A 102 -17.63 -3.79 1.36
CA ALA A 102 -16.30 -3.99 0.78
C ALA A 102 -15.49 -4.95 1.67
N ILE A 103 -14.98 -6.03 1.09
CA ILE A 103 -14.08 -6.95 1.80
C ILE A 103 -12.67 -6.40 1.69
N VAL A 104 -12.07 -6.05 2.86
CA VAL A 104 -10.80 -5.34 2.94
C VAL A 104 -9.63 -6.29 2.68
N TRP A 105 -8.50 -5.75 2.22
CA TRP A 105 -7.25 -6.49 1.96
C TRP A 105 -6.73 -7.28 3.18
N GLN A 106 -7.05 -6.84 4.40
CA GLN A 106 -6.67 -7.50 5.67
C GLN A 106 -7.54 -8.72 6.00
N ASP A 107 -8.67 -8.91 5.31
CA ASP A 107 -9.64 -9.96 5.59
C ASP A 107 -9.08 -11.35 5.28
N ARG A 108 -9.34 -12.31 6.15
CA ARG A 108 -8.82 -13.69 6.07
C ARG A 108 -9.90 -14.75 5.84
N ARG A 109 -11.16 -14.36 5.57
CA ARG A 109 -12.27 -15.31 5.39
C ARG A 109 -12.08 -16.32 4.26
N THR A 110 -11.20 -16.04 3.31
CA THR A 110 -10.93 -16.90 2.16
C THR A 110 -9.61 -17.69 2.29
N ALA A 111 -9.00 -17.71 3.48
CA ALA A 111 -7.72 -18.39 3.71
C ALA A 111 -7.79 -19.88 3.39
N ASP A 112 -8.86 -20.58 3.81
CA ASP A 112 -9.03 -22.01 3.55
C ASP A 112 -9.08 -22.33 2.05
N TYR A 113 -9.76 -21.48 1.26
CA TYR A 113 -9.79 -21.62 -0.19
C TYR A 113 -8.42 -21.37 -0.83
N CYS A 114 -7.61 -20.47 -0.27
CA CYS A 114 -6.22 -20.29 -0.70
C CYS A 114 -5.38 -21.56 -0.46
N GLU A 115 -5.54 -22.23 0.68
CA GLU A 115 -4.84 -23.50 0.96
C GLU A 115 -5.30 -24.63 0.03
N GLU A 116 -6.59 -24.68 -0.29
CA GLU A 116 -7.12 -25.61 -1.29
C GLU A 116 -6.45 -25.40 -2.65
N LEU A 117 -6.37 -24.17 -3.16
CA LEU A 117 -5.70 -23.85 -4.43
C LEU A 117 -4.21 -24.23 -4.43
N LYS A 118 -3.51 -23.99 -3.32
CA LYS A 118 -2.11 -24.41 -3.15
C LYS A 118 -1.98 -25.94 -3.24
N SER A 119 -2.85 -26.67 -2.55
CA SER A 119 -2.87 -28.14 -2.56
C SER A 119 -3.17 -28.73 -3.96
N GLN A 120 -3.93 -28.00 -4.78
CA GLN A 120 -4.23 -28.33 -6.18
C GLN A 120 -3.08 -27.97 -7.14
N GLY A 121 -1.99 -27.36 -6.66
CA GLY A 121 -0.80 -27.04 -7.47
C GLY A 121 -0.89 -25.75 -8.29
N TRP A 122 -1.79 -24.82 -7.97
CA TRP A 122 -1.96 -23.58 -8.71
C TRP A 122 -0.89 -22.51 -8.43
N ALA A 123 -0.06 -22.67 -7.41
CA ALA A 123 0.85 -21.62 -6.93
C ALA A 123 1.78 -21.08 -8.02
N GLU A 124 2.53 -21.97 -8.70
CA GLU A 124 3.46 -21.57 -9.76
C GLU A 124 2.75 -20.89 -10.93
N ARG A 125 1.61 -21.44 -11.36
CA ARG A 125 0.86 -20.93 -12.52
C ARG A 125 0.28 -19.53 -12.26
N ILE A 126 -0.23 -19.29 -11.05
CA ILE A 126 -0.72 -17.98 -10.64
C ILE A 126 0.45 -17.00 -10.56
N GLN A 127 1.58 -17.39 -9.95
CA GLN A 127 2.75 -16.52 -9.86
C GLN A 127 3.30 -16.14 -11.24
N GLN A 128 3.40 -17.07 -12.18
CA GLN A 128 3.89 -16.80 -13.54
C GLN A 128 3.05 -15.78 -14.29
N LYS A 129 1.72 -15.78 -14.08
CA LYS A 129 0.77 -14.88 -14.75
C LYS A 129 0.65 -13.54 -14.04
N THR A 130 0.56 -13.56 -12.73
CA THR A 130 0.18 -12.39 -11.92
C THR A 130 1.33 -11.78 -11.13
N GLY A 131 2.43 -12.51 -10.94
CA GLY A 131 3.51 -12.15 -10.04
C GLY A 131 3.18 -12.34 -8.56
N LEU A 132 1.98 -12.83 -8.21
CA LEU A 132 1.48 -12.91 -6.85
C LEU A 132 1.58 -14.33 -6.28
N VAL A 133 1.65 -14.44 -4.97
CA VAL A 133 1.43 -15.69 -4.24
C VAL A 133 -0.07 -15.91 -4.05
N ILE A 134 -0.49 -17.15 -3.74
CA ILE A 134 -1.88 -17.42 -3.37
C ILE A 134 -2.08 -17.01 -1.91
N ASP A 135 -2.86 -15.95 -1.69
CA ASP A 135 -3.20 -15.46 -0.35
C ASP A 135 -4.56 -14.75 -0.37
N ALA A 136 -5.28 -14.78 0.76
CA ALA A 136 -6.53 -14.06 0.98
C ALA A 136 -6.39 -12.53 0.87
N TYR A 137 -5.18 -12.02 0.81
CA TYR A 137 -4.84 -10.62 0.60
C TYR A 137 -5.45 -10.08 -0.70
N PHE A 138 -5.41 -10.85 -1.80
CA PHE A 138 -5.78 -10.41 -3.15
C PHE A 138 -7.29 -10.52 -3.43
N SER A 139 -7.77 -9.81 -4.48
CA SER A 139 -9.21 -9.62 -4.70
C SER A 139 -9.96 -10.87 -5.17
N ALA A 140 -9.36 -11.75 -6.00
CA ALA A 140 -10.06 -12.85 -6.68
C ALA A 140 -10.87 -13.75 -5.74
N THR A 141 -10.26 -14.18 -4.63
CA THR A 141 -10.92 -15.06 -3.66
C THR A 141 -12.08 -14.36 -2.94
N LYS A 142 -11.98 -13.04 -2.71
CA LYS A 142 -13.04 -12.22 -2.11
C LYS A 142 -14.22 -12.04 -3.06
N ILE A 143 -13.94 -11.82 -4.35
CA ILE A 143 -15.00 -11.75 -5.39
C ILE A 143 -15.74 -13.08 -5.41
N LYS A 144 -15.02 -14.19 -5.55
CA LYS A 144 -15.61 -15.54 -5.54
C LYS A 144 -16.46 -15.75 -4.28
N TRP A 145 -15.95 -15.36 -3.11
CA TRP A 145 -16.67 -15.52 -1.85
C TRP A 145 -18.01 -14.76 -1.86
N ILE A 146 -18.05 -13.52 -2.34
CA ILE A 146 -19.29 -12.73 -2.43
C ILE A 146 -20.27 -13.42 -3.39
N LEU A 147 -19.80 -13.87 -4.57
CA LEU A 147 -20.63 -14.53 -5.56
C LEU A 147 -21.25 -15.83 -5.03
N ASP A 148 -20.52 -16.59 -4.20
CA ASP A 148 -20.96 -17.88 -3.68
C ASP A 148 -21.80 -17.77 -2.40
N ASN A 149 -21.61 -16.72 -1.59
CA ASN A 149 -22.23 -16.64 -0.27
C ASN A 149 -23.35 -15.61 -0.15
N VAL A 150 -23.45 -14.66 -1.08
CA VAL A 150 -24.54 -13.67 -1.07
C VAL A 150 -25.65 -14.14 -2.03
N LYS A 151 -26.83 -14.36 -1.47
CA LYS A 151 -27.98 -14.98 -2.18
C LYS A 151 -28.34 -14.21 -3.46
N GLY A 152 -28.41 -14.93 -4.58
CA GLY A 152 -28.84 -14.42 -5.89
C GLY A 152 -27.83 -13.55 -6.62
N ILE A 153 -26.63 -13.38 -6.07
CA ILE A 153 -25.60 -12.48 -6.64
C ILE A 153 -24.89 -13.15 -7.79
N ARG A 154 -24.64 -14.47 -7.74
CA ARG A 154 -24.00 -15.20 -8.82
C ARG A 154 -24.78 -15.15 -10.12
N GLU A 155 -26.06 -15.45 -10.07
CA GLU A 155 -26.94 -15.41 -11.25
C GLU A 155 -27.05 -13.99 -11.84
N ARG A 156 -27.00 -12.96 -11.00
CA ARG A 156 -26.98 -11.56 -11.46
C ARG A 156 -25.65 -11.21 -12.13
N ALA A 157 -24.53 -11.70 -11.59
CA ALA A 157 -23.20 -11.53 -12.19
C ALA A 157 -23.12 -12.18 -13.58
N GLU A 158 -23.63 -13.42 -13.72
CA GLU A 158 -23.69 -14.15 -14.99
C GLU A 158 -24.56 -13.44 -16.06
N ARG A 159 -25.60 -12.72 -15.64
CA ARG A 159 -26.40 -11.87 -16.54
C ARG A 159 -25.77 -10.51 -16.85
N GLY A 160 -24.57 -10.20 -16.28
CA GLY A 160 -23.87 -8.93 -16.51
C GLY A 160 -24.44 -7.72 -15.78
N GLU A 161 -25.27 -7.94 -14.76
CA GLU A 161 -25.93 -6.89 -13.97
C GLU A 161 -25.02 -6.26 -12.91
N LEU A 162 -23.87 -6.84 -12.64
CA LEU A 162 -22.97 -6.42 -11.58
C LEU A 162 -21.66 -5.87 -12.10
N CYS A 163 -21.06 -4.98 -11.32
CA CYS A 163 -19.70 -4.47 -11.49
C CYS A 163 -18.85 -4.90 -10.31
N PHE A 164 -17.60 -5.27 -10.58
CA PHE A 164 -16.54 -5.39 -9.59
C PHE A 164 -15.56 -4.23 -9.74
N GLY A 165 -15.02 -3.74 -8.64
CA GLY A 165 -13.90 -2.80 -8.65
C GLY A 165 -13.12 -2.84 -7.36
N THR A 166 -11.88 -2.41 -7.44
CA THR A 166 -11.11 -1.91 -6.32
C THR A 166 -11.57 -0.49 -5.99
N VAL A 167 -11.01 0.11 -4.95
CA VAL A 167 -11.50 1.39 -4.45
C VAL A 167 -11.38 2.53 -5.48
N ASP A 168 -10.34 2.53 -6.31
CA ASP A 168 -10.18 3.48 -7.43
C ASP A 168 -11.36 3.43 -8.40
N THR A 169 -11.75 2.22 -8.83
CA THR A 169 -12.90 2.02 -9.72
C THR A 169 -14.19 2.55 -9.10
N TRP A 170 -14.40 2.27 -7.81
CA TRP A 170 -15.54 2.79 -7.07
C TRP A 170 -15.55 4.32 -7.02
N LEU A 171 -14.41 4.94 -6.73
CA LEU A 171 -14.30 6.40 -6.67
C LEU A 171 -14.55 7.03 -8.04
N VAL A 172 -13.98 6.50 -9.14
CA VAL A 172 -14.24 6.99 -10.49
C VAL A 172 -15.70 6.80 -10.88
N TRP A 173 -16.30 5.64 -10.56
CA TRP A 173 -17.74 5.40 -10.76
C TRP A 173 -18.59 6.47 -10.07
N LYS A 174 -18.30 6.81 -8.82
CA LYS A 174 -19.02 7.85 -8.06
C LYS A 174 -18.73 9.26 -8.59
N LEU A 175 -17.48 9.57 -8.96
CA LEU A 175 -17.10 10.88 -9.53
C LEU A 175 -17.77 11.14 -10.89
N THR A 176 -18.09 10.09 -11.63
CA THR A 176 -18.69 10.17 -12.97
C THR A 176 -20.16 9.77 -13.00
N ARG A 177 -20.79 9.51 -11.84
CA ARG A 177 -22.19 9.08 -11.72
C ARG A 177 -22.50 7.83 -12.58
N GLY A 178 -21.57 6.89 -12.61
CA GLY A 178 -21.70 5.62 -13.34
C GLY A 178 -21.29 5.69 -14.83
N ALA A 179 -20.86 6.84 -15.33
CA ALA A 179 -20.49 6.97 -16.74
C ALA A 179 -19.16 6.28 -17.11
N GLN A 180 -18.26 6.05 -16.12
CA GLN A 180 -16.97 5.39 -16.34
C GLN A 180 -16.81 4.18 -15.42
N PHE A 181 -16.38 3.08 -16.02
CA PHE A 181 -16.12 1.83 -15.34
C PHE A 181 -14.70 1.36 -15.70
N ILE A 182 -13.72 1.90 -14.96
CA ILE A 182 -12.29 1.76 -15.25
C ILE A 182 -11.51 1.50 -13.97
N THR A 183 -10.35 0.86 -14.11
CA THR A 183 -9.28 0.75 -13.11
C THR A 183 -7.94 1.02 -13.78
N ASP A 184 -6.86 1.14 -13.02
CA ASP A 184 -5.51 1.21 -13.59
C ASP A 184 -4.75 -0.13 -13.50
N VAL A 185 -3.64 -0.23 -14.24
CA VAL A 185 -2.82 -1.45 -14.26
C VAL A 185 -2.25 -1.83 -12.89
N THR A 186 -2.00 -0.85 -12.00
CA THR A 186 -1.43 -1.13 -10.67
C THR A 186 -2.46 -1.78 -9.76
N ASN A 187 -3.69 -1.28 -9.73
CA ASN A 187 -4.80 -1.91 -9.01
C ASN A 187 -5.19 -3.25 -9.64
N ALA A 188 -5.30 -3.34 -10.96
CA ALA A 188 -5.59 -4.59 -11.66
C ALA A 188 -4.57 -5.68 -11.33
N SER A 189 -3.27 -5.36 -11.27
CA SER A 189 -2.20 -6.31 -10.95
C SER A 189 -2.31 -6.91 -9.54
N ARG A 190 -3.13 -6.31 -8.64
CA ARG A 190 -3.34 -6.79 -7.27
C ARG A 190 -4.58 -7.67 -7.10
N THR A 191 -5.26 -7.98 -8.17
CA THR A 191 -6.53 -8.74 -8.11
C THR A 191 -6.35 -10.25 -8.14
N MET A 192 -5.20 -10.78 -8.54
CA MET A 192 -4.94 -12.20 -8.86
C MET A 192 -5.79 -12.71 -10.06
N LEU A 193 -6.27 -11.77 -10.89
CA LEU A 193 -7.03 -12.03 -12.13
C LEU A 193 -6.35 -11.43 -13.37
N PHE A 194 -5.36 -10.56 -13.17
CA PHE A 194 -4.72 -9.78 -14.23
C PHE A 194 -3.35 -10.35 -14.58
N ASN A 195 -3.13 -10.58 -15.85
CA ASN A 195 -1.84 -11.07 -16.34
C ASN A 195 -0.90 -9.87 -16.56
N ILE A 196 0.14 -9.78 -15.72
CA ILE A 196 1.06 -8.63 -15.74
C ILE A 196 1.96 -8.57 -16.97
N ARG A 197 2.06 -9.65 -17.76
CA ARG A 197 2.86 -9.69 -19.00
C ARG A 197 2.05 -9.26 -20.22
N THR A 198 0.79 -9.74 -20.33
CA THR A 198 -0.10 -9.39 -21.43
C THR A 198 -0.88 -8.10 -21.20
N LEU A 199 -0.92 -7.62 -19.96
CA LEU A 199 -1.69 -6.46 -19.50
C LEU A 199 -3.19 -6.61 -19.79
N GLN A 200 -3.72 -7.84 -19.59
CA GLN A 200 -5.11 -8.20 -19.81
C GLN A 200 -5.65 -9.00 -18.62
N TRP A 201 -6.96 -8.98 -18.42
CA TRP A 201 -7.64 -9.94 -17.58
C TRP A 201 -7.39 -11.35 -18.13
N ASP A 202 -6.97 -12.29 -17.28
CA ASP A 202 -6.57 -13.63 -17.70
C ASP A 202 -7.76 -14.58 -17.65
N GLN A 203 -8.19 -15.08 -18.81
CA GLN A 203 -9.38 -15.92 -18.91
C GLN A 203 -9.28 -17.21 -18.10
N GLU A 204 -8.10 -17.83 -18.03
CA GLU A 204 -7.91 -19.03 -17.23
C GLU A 204 -8.09 -18.76 -15.72
N LEU A 205 -7.63 -17.61 -15.23
CA LEU A 205 -7.85 -17.19 -13.85
C LEU A 205 -9.33 -16.87 -13.60
N LEU A 206 -10.00 -16.22 -14.56
CA LEU A 206 -11.44 -15.98 -14.47
C LEU A 206 -12.24 -17.29 -14.36
N ASP A 207 -11.88 -18.28 -15.17
CA ASP A 207 -12.51 -19.60 -15.16
C ASP A 207 -12.23 -20.33 -13.83
N LEU A 208 -10.99 -20.27 -13.32
CA LEU A 208 -10.59 -20.87 -12.06
C LEU A 208 -11.43 -20.33 -10.89
N PHE A 209 -11.58 -19.01 -10.81
CA PHE A 209 -12.36 -18.36 -9.75
C PHE A 209 -13.86 -18.27 -10.07
N THR A 210 -14.29 -18.73 -11.24
CA THR A 210 -15.67 -18.66 -11.72
C THR A 210 -16.22 -17.23 -11.68
N ILE A 211 -15.44 -16.26 -12.17
CA ILE A 211 -15.79 -14.83 -12.19
C ILE A 211 -16.15 -14.43 -13.63
N PRO A 212 -17.38 -13.95 -13.89
CA PRO A 212 -17.78 -13.46 -15.21
C PRO A 212 -16.97 -12.25 -15.65
N ALA A 213 -16.38 -12.30 -16.86
CA ALA A 213 -15.58 -11.21 -17.41
C ALA A 213 -16.36 -9.88 -17.53
N SER A 214 -17.70 -9.96 -17.67
CA SER A 214 -18.59 -8.79 -17.74
C SER A 214 -18.59 -7.93 -16.48
N MET A 215 -18.14 -8.47 -15.34
CA MET A 215 -18.02 -7.74 -14.07
C MET A 215 -16.78 -6.85 -14.00
N LEU A 216 -15.81 -7.02 -14.90
CA LEU A 216 -14.50 -6.41 -14.75
C LEU A 216 -14.41 -5.04 -15.45
N PRO A 217 -13.72 -4.05 -14.83
CA PRO A 217 -13.54 -2.73 -15.41
C PRO A 217 -12.54 -2.75 -16.57
N GLN A 218 -12.59 -1.74 -17.43
CA GLN A 218 -11.54 -1.50 -18.41
C GLN A 218 -10.27 -1.06 -17.70
N VAL A 219 -9.13 -1.67 -18.05
CA VAL A 219 -7.83 -1.35 -17.45
C VAL A 219 -7.15 -0.23 -18.25
N LYS A 220 -6.63 0.78 -17.53
CA LYS A 220 -6.02 2.00 -18.07
C LYS A 220 -4.55 2.13 -17.62
N ALA A 221 -3.80 3.01 -18.28
CA ALA A 221 -2.51 3.45 -17.79
C ALA A 221 -2.67 4.29 -16.50
N CYS A 222 -1.58 4.51 -15.75
CA CYS A 222 -1.64 5.27 -14.50
C CYS A 222 -1.73 6.78 -14.73
N SER A 223 -1.37 7.24 -15.94
CA SER A 223 -1.31 8.67 -16.31
C SER A 223 -1.89 8.86 -17.70
N GLU A 224 -3.18 9.13 -17.77
CA GLU A 224 -3.92 9.51 -18.98
C GLU A 224 -5.19 10.27 -18.58
N VAL A 225 -5.76 11.09 -19.45
CA VAL A 225 -7.06 11.72 -19.19
C VAL A 225 -8.16 10.70 -19.39
N TYR A 226 -8.72 10.18 -18.29
CA TYR A 226 -9.75 9.14 -18.35
C TYR A 226 -11.14 9.68 -18.62
N CYS A 227 -11.49 10.79 -17.96
CA CYS A 227 -12.83 11.37 -17.96
C CYS A 227 -12.82 12.75 -17.30
N GLU A 228 -13.98 13.41 -17.34
CA GLU A 228 -14.29 14.55 -16.48
C GLU A 228 -15.30 14.15 -15.40
N THR A 229 -15.20 14.78 -14.23
CA THR A 229 -16.19 14.58 -13.16
C THR A 229 -17.56 15.14 -13.55
N SER A 230 -18.62 14.44 -13.12
CA SER A 230 -20.01 14.89 -13.29
C SER A 230 -20.79 14.89 -11.97
N THR A 231 -20.11 14.62 -10.85
CA THR A 231 -20.71 14.66 -9.51
C THR A 231 -21.03 16.08 -9.08
N PRO A 232 -22.09 16.29 -8.26
CA PRO A 232 -22.47 17.61 -7.74
C PRO A 232 -21.47 18.22 -6.73
N ILE A 233 -20.36 17.52 -6.41
CA ILE A 233 -19.25 18.09 -5.66
C ILE A 233 -18.63 19.27 -6.40
N PHE A 234 -18.55 19.17 -7.73
CA PHE A 234 -18.00 20.17 -8.65
C PHE A 234 -19.10 20.74 -9.53
N LYS A 235 -19.08 22.06 -9.75
CA LYS A 235 -19.99 22.75 -10.68
C LYS A 235 -19.56 22.61 -12.12
N LYS A 236 -18.24 22.37 -12.34
CA LYS A 236 -17.61 22.18 -13.64
C LYS A 236 -16.93 20.82 -13.65
N GLY A 237 -16.94 20.13 -14.79
CA GLY A 237 -16.15 18.92 -14.98
C GLY A 237 -14.65 19.19 -14.78
N ILE A 238 -14.02 18.32 -13.98
CA ILE A 238 -12.59 18.35 -13.71
C ILE A 238 -11.99 17.07 -14.26
N PRO A 239 -10.91 17.13 -15.05
CA PRO A 239 -10.24 15.92 -15.55
C PRO A 239 -9.78 15.02 -14.40
N VAL A 240 -10.15 13.73 -14.44
CA VAL A 240 -9.52 12.67 -13.66
C VAL A 240 -8.47 12.05 -14.55
N SER A 241 -7.20 12.15 -14.16
CA SER A 241 -6.10 11.88 -15.09
C SER A 241 -4.90 11.13 -14.49
N GLY A 242 -4.99 10.71 -13.23
CA GLY A 242 -4.01 9.87 -12.57
C GLY A 242 -4.67 8.86 -11.64
N MET A 243 -4.26 7.59 -11.72
CA MET A 243 -4.67 6.54 -10.79
C MET A 243 -3.51 5.61 -10.49
N ALA A 244 -3.33 5.25 -9.23
CA ALA A 244 -2.42 4.18 -8.82
C ALA A 244 -2.80 3.64 -7.44
N GLY A 245 -2.50 2.37 -7.17
CA GLY A 245 -2.50 1.83 -5.82
C GLY A 245 -1.57 2.63 -4.91
N ASP A 246 -1.91 2.72 -3.62
CA ASP A 246 -1.24 3.59 -2.64
C ASP A 246 0.29 3.40 -2.61
N GLN A 247 0.75 2.16 -2.64
CA GLN A 247 2.17 1.86 -2.57
C GLN A 247 2.92 2.20 -3.86
N GLN A 248 2.29 2.01 -5.02
CA GLN A 248 2.82 2.39 -6.32
C GLN A 248 2.81 3.92 -6.47
N ALA A 249 1.74 4.59 -6.05
CA ALA A 249 1.69 6.05 -5.99
C ALA A 249 2.82 6.60 -5.11
N ALA A 250 3.06 6.02 -3.93
CA ALA A 250 4.16 6.44 -3.06
C ALA A 250 5.55 6.22 -3.70
N LEU A 251 5.74 5.10 -4.41
CA LEU A 251 6.99 4.85 -5.17
C LEU A 251 7.24 5.95 -6.20
N PHE A 252 6.18 6.32 -6.95
CA PHE A 252 6.26 7.39 -7.95
C PHE A 252 6.43 8.77 -7.29
N GLY A 253 5.72 9.05 -6.18
CA GLY A 253 5.85 10.30 -5.43
C GLY A 253 7.21 10.50 -4.77
N GLN A 254 7.90 9.40 -4.41
CA GLN A 254 9.29 9.40 -4.00
C GLN A 254 10.26 9.53 -5.17
N LEU A 255 9.77 9.58 -6.41
CA LEU A 255 10.58 9.61 -7.64
C LEU A 255 11.63 8.46 -7.67
N CYS A 256 11.22 7.27 -7.23
CA CYS A 256 11.99 6.05 -7.41
C CYS A 256 11.82 5.52 -8.85
N VAL A 257 12.17 6.34 -9.82
CA VAL A 257 11.86 6.15 -11.25
C VAL A 257 12.98 5.45 -12.04
N GLU A 258 14.10 5.18 -11.40
CA GLU A 258 15.23 4.44 -12.00
C GLU A 258 15.26 3.01 -11.45
N ASP A 259 15.77 2.09 -12.26
CA ASP A 259 15.93 0.67 -11.89
C ASP A 259 16.80 0.54 -10.62
N GLY A 260 16.38 -0.29 -9.69
CA GLY A 260 17.06 -0.52 -8.42
C GLY A 260 16.75 0.52 -7.34
N MET A 261 15.99 1.58 -7.64
CA MET A 261 15.51 2.51 -6.60
C MET A 261 14.43 1.85 -5.75
N ILE A 262 14.46 2.15 -4.45
CA ILE A 262 13.60 1.50 -3.47
C ILE A 262 12.97 2.53 -2.53
N LYS A 263 11.73 2.28 -2.17
CA LYS A 263 11.07 3.02 -1.09
C LYS A 263 10.48 2.08 -0.05
N THR A 264 10.39 2.54 1.19
CA THR A 264 9.71 1.84 2.29
C THR A 264 8.76 2.79 3.01
N THR A 265 7.47 2.42 3.03
CA THR A 265 6.46 3.12 3.84
C THR A 265 6.40 2.51 5.23
N TYR A 266 6.57 3.33 6.29
CA TYR A 266 6.45 2.94 7.68
C TYR A 266 5.11 3.44 8.25
N GLY A 267 4.07 2.66 8.02
CA GLY A 267 2.71 2.89 8.51
C GLY A 267 2.32 1.90 9.62
N THR A 268 1.07 1.45 9.63
CA THR A 268 0.59 0.34 10.49
C THR A 268 1.42 -0.93 10.25
N GLY A 269 1.65 -1.29 8.98
CA GLY A 269 2.68 -2.21 8.52
C GLY A 269 3.83 -1.45 7.84
N CYS A 270 4.82 -2.19 7.31
CA CYS A 270 5.83 -1.62 6.43
C CYS A 270 5.74 -2.26 5.05
N PHE A 271 5.78 -1.42 4.01
CA PHE A 271 5.68 -1.86 2.62
C PHE A 271 6.89 -1.35 1.84
N MET A 272 7.72 -2.30 1.43
CA MET A 272 8.91 -2.03 0.66
C MET A 272 8.63 -2.35 -0.81
N ILE A 273 8.94 -1.40 -1.70
CA ILE A 273 8.81 -1.57 -3.15
C ILE A 273 10.10 -1.15 -3.83
N LEU A 274 10.60 -2.03 -4.69
CA LEU A 274 11.79 -1.85 -5.49
C LEU A 274 11.42 -1.81 -6.97
N ASN A 275 11.78 -0.74 -7.66
CA ASN A 275 11.64 -0.61 -9.11
C ASN A 275 12.60 -1.57 -9.81
N THR A 276 12.06 -2.51 -10.60
CA THR A 276 12.84 -3.51 -11.36
C THR A 276 12.99 -3.16 -12.85
N GLY A 277 12.46 -2.01 -13.27
CA GLY A 277 12.54 -1.56 -14.66
C GLY A 277 11.45 -2.15 -15.55
N LYS A 278 11.79 -2.41 -16.81
CA LYS A 278 10.84 -2.75 -17.88
C LYS A 278 10.42 -4.22 -17.91
N GLU A 279 11.17 -5.09 -17.24
CA GLU A 279 10.91 -6.53 -17.24
C GLU A 279 10.44 -6.99 -15.85
N PRO A 280 9.42 -7.85 -15.78
CA PRO A 280 8.99 -8.39 -14.51
C PRO A 280 9.99 -9.41 -13.97
N VAL A 281 10.55 -9.15 -12.80
CA VAL A 281 11.37 -10.09 -12.05
C VAL A 281 10.46 -10.95 -11.18
N LEU A 282 10.33 -12.25 -11.51
CA LEU A 282 9.58 -13.19 -10.66
C LEU A 282 10.45 -13.57 -9.46
N SER A 283 9.97 -13.24 -8.27
CA SER A 283 10.70 -13.51 -7.03
C SER A 283 10.88 -15.01 -6.79
N GLN A 284 12.11 -15.38 -6.41
CA GLN A 284 12.45 -16.71 -5.89
C GLN A 284 12.55 -16.71 -4.35
N ASN A 285 12.36 -15.54 -3.74
CA ASN A 285 12.51 -15.31 -2.29
C ASN A 285 11.19 -14.88 -1.64
N ASN A 286 10.05 -15.39 -2.14
CA ASN A 286 8.72 -15.16 -1.59
C ASN A 286 8.30 -13.68 -1.54
N LEU A 287 8.75 -12.86 -2.49
CA LEU A 287 8.24 -11.50 -2.69
C LEU A 287 7.15 -11.50 -3.76
N LEU A 288 6.45 -10.38 -3.86
CA LEU A 288 5.46 -10.15 -4.90
C LEU A 288 6.10 -9.41 -6.08
N THR A 289 5.80 -9.86 -7.30
CA THR A 289 6.06 -9.07 -8.51
C THR A 289 4.79 -8.32 -8.87
N THR A 290 4.90 -7.03 -9.15
CA THR A 290 3.74 -6.18 -9.43
C THR A 290 4.08 -5.15 -10.50
N ILE A 291 3.05 -4.47 -11.03
CA ILE A 291 3.27 -3.31 -11.91
C ILE A 291 3.49 -2.09 -11.02
N ALA A 292 4.60 -1.38 -11.23
CA ALA A 292 4.90 -0.12 -10.55
C ALA A 292 4.04 1.02 -11.11
N TRP A 293 4.03 1.17 -12.43
CA TRP A 293 3.16 2.09 -13.19
C TRP A 293 3.20 1.78 -14.69
N LYS A 294 2.27 2.38 -15.41
CA LYS A 294 2.29 2.46 -16.87
C LYS A 294 2.12 3.91 -17.29
N LEU A 295 3.08 4.45 -18.09
CA LEU A 295 3.05 5.77 -18.68
C LEU A 295 3.10 5.64 -20.20
N GLY A 296 2.03 6.03 -20.89
CA GLY A 296 1.89 5.77 -22.31
C GLY A 296 1.98 4.25 -22.59
N ASP A 297 2.90 3.86 -23.46
CA ASP A 297 3.14 2.45 -23.81
C ASP A 297 4.16 1.74 -22.91
N GLN A 298 4.85 2.49 -22.06
CA GLN A 298 5.89 1.93 -21.20
C GLN A 298 5.32 1.46 -19.86
N THR A 299 5.52 0.18 -19.58
CA THR A 299 5.24 -0.45 -18.27
C THR A 299 6.53 -0.58 -17.48
N THR A 300 6.47 -0.22 -16.20
CA THR A 300 7.55 -0.42 -15.22
C THR A 300 7.05 -1.40 -14.17
N TYR A 301 7.89 -2.36 -13.79
CA TYR A 301 7.59 -3.39 -12.81
C TYR A 301 8.30 -3.13 -11.48
N ALA A 302 7.87 -3.82 -10.44
CA ALA A 302 8.48 -3.74 -9.13
C ALA A 302 8.40 -5.07 -8.38
N LEU A 303 9.35 -5.29 -7.47
CA LEU A 303 9.23 -6.26 -6.38
C LEU A 303 8.62 -5.56 -5.16
N GLU A 304 7.73 -6.27 -4.47
CA GLU A 304 7.11 -5.79 -3.24
C GLU A 304 7.23 -6.82 -2.12
N GLY A 305 7.65 -6.34 -0.93
CA GLY A 305 7.60 -7.09 0.30
C GLY A 305 6.76 -6.37 1.34
N SER A 306 5.83 -7.09 1.95
CA SER A 306 4.87 -6.58 2.93
C SER A 306 5.20 -7.10 4.32
N VAL A 307 5.49 -6.20 5.25
CA VAL A 307 5.61 -6.45 6.69
C VAL A 307 4.30 -6.03 7.35
N PHE A 308 3.53 -6.99 7.88
CA PHE A 308 2.17 -6.71 8.35
C PHE A 308 2.11 -5.85 9.61
N VAL A 309 3.13 -5.91 10.45
CA VAL A 309 3.19 -5.21 11.74
C VAL A 309 4.41 -4.29 11.79
N GLY A 310 4.20 -3.02 11.46
CA GLY A 310 5.16 -1.92 11.62
C GLY A 310 4.79 -1.07 12.83
N GLY A 311 4.27 0.14 12.61
CA GLY A 311 3.80 1.04 13.67
C GLY A 311 2.70 0.44 14.57
N ALA A 312 2.02 -0.61 14.12
CA ALA A 312 1.03 -1.33 14.93
C ALA A 312 1.62 -1.90 16.23
N VAL A 313 2.91 -2.27 16.27
CA VAL A 313 3.55 -2.71 17.52
C VAL A 313 3.65 -1.56 18.52
N VAL A 314 3.90 -0.34 18.05
CA VAL A 314 3.95 0.87 18.91
C VAL A 314 2.54 1.19 19.45
N GLN A 315 1.51 1.06 18.62
CA GLN A 315 0.12 1.19 19.06
C GLN A 315 -0.22 0.13 20.12
N TRP A 316 0.19 -1.12 19.93
CA TRP A 316 -0.02 -2.18 20.89
C TRP A 316 0.71 -1.92 22.22
N LEU A 317 1.93 -1.41 22.20
CA LEU A 317 2.66 -1.00 23.41
C LEU A 317 1.90 0.09 24.18
N ARG A 318 1.22 0.99 23.48
CA ARG A 318 0.42 2.08 24.08
C ARG A 318 -0.95 1.60 24.53
N ASP A 319 -1.73 1.05 23.63
CA ASP A 319 -3.17 0.79 23.83
C ASP A 319 -3.44 -0.63 24.38
N GLY A 320 -2.61 -1.61 24.01
CA GLY A 320 -2.77 -3.01 24.41
C GLY A 320 -2.23 -3.32 25.79
N ILE A 321 -1.03 -2.83 26.13
CA ILE A 321 -0.37 -3.12 27.41
C ILE A 321 -0.04 -1.90 28.26
N GLY A 322 -0.31 -0.69 27.74
CA GLY A 322 -0.10 0.55 28.52
C GLY A 322 1.38 0.83 28.90
N LEU A 323 2.34 0.28 28.13
CA LEU A 323 3.77 0.42 28.42
C LEU A 323 4.29 1.84 28.17
N ILE A 324 3.68 2.53 27.20
CA ILE A 324 4.05 3.89 26.78
C ILE A 324 2.82 4.80 26.76
N PRO A 325 2.94 6.09 27.10
CA PRO A 325 1.81 7.02 27.08
C PRO A 325 1.43 7.50 25.67
N ASN A 326 2.41 7.56 24.75
CA ASN A 326 2.22 7.97 23.36
C ASN A 326 3.38 7.48 22.48
N ALA A 327 3.22 7.52 21.16
CA ALA A 327 4.23 7.03 20.22
C ALA A 327 5.53 7.89 20.23
N SER A 328 5.43 9.19 20.47
CA SER A 328 6.60 10.10 20.40
C SER A 328 7.65 9.84 21.48
N ILE A 329 7.27 9.27 22.64
CA ILE A 329 8.20 8.93 23.72
C ILE A 329 9.15 7.79 23.34
N THR A 330 8.80 6.95 22.35
CA THR A 330 9.55 5.74 22.00
C THR A 330 10.99 6.04 21.59
N GLU A 331 11.25 7.15 20.89
CA GLU A 331 12.60 7.58 20.53
C GLU A 331 13.45 7.86 21.76
N GLN A 332 12.90 8.61 22.70
CA GLN A 332 13.59 8.96 23.95
C GLN A 332 13.86 7.70 24.79
N MET A 333 12.88 6.82 24.94
CA MET A 333 13.03 5.56 25.68
C MET A 333 14.09 4.67 25.04
N ALA A 334 14.06 4.48 23.73
CA ALA A 334 15.06 3.66 23.03
C ALA A 334 16.48 4.20 23.17
N LYS A 335 16.66 5.53 23.20
CA LYS A 335 17.95 6.21 23.40
C LYS A 335 18.42 6.24 24.84
N SER A 336 17.54 5.99 25.82
CA SER A 336 17.89 5.99 27.25
C SER A 336 18.66 4.75 27.71
N VAL A 337 18.72 3.71 26.88
CA VAL A 337 19.49 2.47 27.11
C VAL A 337 20.55 2.30 26.02
N SER A 338 21.70 1.70 26.37
CA SER A 338 22.82 1.52 25.45
C SER A 338 22.51 0.57 24.29
N ASP A 339 21.75 -0.50 24.59
CA ASP A 339 21.35 -1.54 23.67
C ASP A 339 19.99 -2.12 24.07
N ASN A 340 19.55 -3.20 23.41
CA ASN A 340 18.28 -3.86 23.71
C ASN A 340 18.34 -4.81 24.93
N GLY A 341 19.47 -4.91 25.62
CA GLY A 341 19.67 -5.81 26.76
C GLY A 341 19.55 -7.30 26.44
N GLY A 342 19.78 -7.66 25.18
CA GLY A 342 19.61 -9.04 24.67
C GLY A 342 18.15 -9.41 24.35
N VAL A 343 17.22 -8.46 24.44
CA VAL A 343 15.78 -8.65 24.18
C VAL A 343 15.47 -8.48 22.71
N TYR A 344 14.78 -9.44 22.12
CA TYR A 344 14.26 -9.40 20.76
C TYR A 344 12.74 -9.47 20.78
N PHE A 345 12.10 -8.52 20.11
CA PHE A 345 10.66 -8.52 19.93
C PHE A 345 10.34 -8.86 18.47
N VAL A 346 9.73 -10.01 18.24
CA VAL A 346 9.16 -10.40 16.95
C VAL A 346 7.71 -9.91 16.90
N PRO A 347 7.37 -8.84 16.13
CA PRO A 347 6.04 -8.24 16.20
C PRO A 347 5.07 -8.94 15.25
N ALA A 348 4.92 -10.26 15.36
CA ALA A 348 4.01 -11.08 14.54
C ALA A 348 2.57 -11.10 15.10
N LEU A 349 1.99 -9.92 15.41
CA LEU A 349 0.66 -9.82 16.04
C LEU A 349 -0.46 -10.41 15.17
N THR A 350 -0.27 -10.43 13.86
CA THR A 350 -1.21 -10.98 12.85
C THR A 350 -0.53 -11.97 11.91
N GLY A 351 0.50 -12.67 12.39
CA GLY A 351 1.38 -13.48 11.57
C GLY A 351 2.57 -12.71 11.00
N LEU A 352 3.42 -13.39 10.25
CA LEU A 352 4.55 -12.81 9.52
C LEU A 352 4.21 -12.69 8.03
N GLY A 353 4.49 -11.52 7.44
CA GLY A 353 4.42 -11.27 6.01
C GLY A 353 5.68 -11.75 5.28
N ALA A 354 6.03 -11.08 4.18
CA ALA A 354 7.23 -11.40 3.41
C ALA A 354 8.51 -11.29 4.26
N PRO A 355 9.49 -12.18 4.01
CA PRO A 355 9.50 -13.30 3.09
C PRO A 355 8.95 -14.60 3.68
N TYR A 356 8.47 -14.58 4.92
CA TYR A 356 8.09 -15.77 5.69
C TYR A 356 6.71 -16.34 5.33
N TRP A 357 5.71 -15.48 5.11
CA TRP A 357 4.30 -15.82 4.84
C TRP A 357 3.71 -16.86 5.82
N ASP A 358 4.01 -16.67 7.11
CA ASP A 358 3.56 -17.53 8.19
C ASP A 358 2.37 -16.89 8.93
N GLN A 359 1.16 -17.34 8.61
CA GLN A 359 -0.07 -16.89 9.26
C GLN A 359 -0.24 -17.44 10.69
N TYR A 360 0.50 -18.50 11.04
CA TYR A 360 0.47 -19.15 12.36
C TYR A 360 1.50 -18.57 13.33
N ALA A 361 2.45 -17.78 12.85
CA ALA A 361 3.36 -17.05 13.72
C ALA A 361 2.59 -16.09 14.64
N ARG A 362 3.10 -15.90 15.86
CA ARG A 362 2.56 -14.92 16.83
C ARG A 362 3.67 -14.08 17.41
N GLY A 363 3.29 -12.87 17.90
CA GLY A 363 4.22 -11.94 18.53
C GLY A 363 4.95 -12.60 19.71
N ALA A 364 6.27 -12.46 19.75
CA ALA A 364 7.10 -13.05 20.78
C ALA A 364 8.12 -12.05 21.31
N ILE A 365 8.36 -12.05 22.62
CA ILE A 365 9.44 -11.29 23.27
C ILE A 365 10.39 -12.32 23.89
N ILE A 366 11.63 -12.33 23.39
CA ILE A 366 12.61 -13.38 23.71
C ILE A 366 13.88 -12.73 24.27
N GLY A 367 14.59 -13.45 25.17
CA GLY A 367 15.85 -13.01 25.71
C GLY A 367 15.76 -12.04 26.89
N ILE A 368 14.66 -12.04 27.65
CA ILE A 368 14.42 -11.15 28.81
C ILE A 368 15.29 -11.57 30.01
N PRO A 369 16.36 -10.82 30.40
CA PRO A 369 17.05 -11.00 31.66
C PRO A 369 16.35 -10.20 32.78
N ARG A 370 16.74 -10.45 34.04
CA ARG A 370 16.13 -9.78 35.20
C ARG A 370 16.24 -8.24 35.17
N GLY A 371 17.23 -7.69 34.50
CA GLY A 371 17.46 -6.24 34.39
C GLY A 371 16.66 -5.53 33.28
N THR A 372 15.81 -6.25 32.53
CA THR A 372 15.01 -5.66 31.46
C THR A 372 14.04 -4.61 32.02
N THR A 373 13.99 -3.47 31.36
CA THR A 373 13.10 -2.34 31.67
C THR A 373 12.14 -2.05 30.50
N ALA A 374 11.14 -1.20 30.73
CA ALA A 374 10.24 -0.73 29.69
C ALA A 374 10.99 -0.10 28.50
N ALA A 375 12.13 0.57 28.76
CA ALA A 375 12.97 1.17 27.71
C ALA A 375 13.60 0.09 26.80
N HIS A 376 14.08 -1.03 27.36
CA HIS A 376 14.60 -2.15 26.57
C HIS A 376 13.51 -2.80 25.71
N LEU A 377 12.29 -2.99 26.25
CA LEU A 377 11.15 -3.55 25.49
C LEU A 377 10.73 -2.61 24.35
N THR A 378 10.67 -1.31 24.63
CA THR A 378 10.33 -0.30 23.61
C THR A 378 11.39 -0.27 22.50
N ARG A 379 12.67 -0.31 22.86
CA ARG A 379 13.78 -0.37 21.92
C ARG A 379 13.72 -1.65 21.08
N ALA A 380 13.54 -2.81 21.70
CA ALA A 380 13.42 -4.09 21.02
C ALA A 380 12.24 -4.11 20.02
N ALA A 381 11.13 -3.45 20.35
CA ALA A 381 9.99 -3.32 19.43
C ALA A 381 10.33 -2.47 18.20
N LEU A 382 11.02 -1.33 18.37
CA LEU A 382 11.48 -0.51 17.24
C LEU A 382 12.52 -1.24 16.39
N GLU A 383 13.49 -1.91 17.03
CA GLU A 383 14.47 -2.74 16.34
C GLU A 383 13.81 -3.90 15.56
N GLY A 384 12.77 -4.52 16.13
CA GLY A 384 11.98 -5.59 15.48
C GLY A 384 11.29 -5.15 14.18
N ILE A 385 10.84 -3.89 14.10
CA ILE A 385 10.35 -3.30 12.84
C ILE A 385 11.48 -3.28 11.80
N CYS A 386 12.66 -2.78 12.19
CA CYS A 386 13.80 -2.65 11.29
C CYS A 386 14.34 -4.00 10.82
N TYR A 387 14.36 -5.01 11.67
CA TYR A 387 14.79 -6.36 11.29
C TYR A 387 13.88 -6.98 10.25
N GLN A 388 12.55 -6.87 10.38
CA GLN A 388 11.63 -7.36 9.35
C GLN A 388 11.85 -6.67 8.00
N VAL A 389 12.06 -5.34 8.02
CA VAL A 389 12.37 -4.58 6.81
C VAL A 389 13.71 -5.03 6.20
N TYR A 390 14.72 -5.36 7.03
CA TYR A 390 15.99 -5.94 6.58
C TYR A 390 15.77 -7.29 5.87
N ASP A 391 14.95 -8.18 6.43
CA ASP A 391 14.68 -9.49 5.82
C ASP A 391 14.05 -9.36 4.43
N VAL A 392 13.12 -8.41 4.27
CA VAL A 392 12.53 -8.06 2.96
C VAL A 392 13.59 -7.52 2.01
N LEU A 393 14.45 -6.61 2.48
CA LEU A 393 15.53 -6.04 1.66
C LEU A 393 16.49 -7.12 1.15
N MET A 394 16.88 -8.05 2.01
CA MET A 394 17.76 -9.16 1.62
C MET A 394 17.12 -10.08 0.58
N ALA A 395 15.82 -10.34 0.71
CA ALA A 395 15.07 -11.07 -0.30
C ALA A 395 15.08 -10.34 -1.66
N MET A 396 14.90 -9.01 -1.66
CA MET A 396 14.97 -8.17 -2.87
C MET A 396 16.37 -8.19 -3.49
N GLU A 397 17.41 -7.99 -2.69
CA GLU A 397 18.83 -8.03 -3.16
C GLU A 397 19.16 -9.37 -3.82
N ASN A 398 18.68 -10.48 -3.25
CA ASN A 398 18.87 -11.81 -3.80
C ASN A 398 18.15 -12.01 -5.15
N ASP A 399 16.94 -11.45 -5.30
CA ASP A 399 16.16 -11.57 -6.54
C ASP A 399 16.73 -10.72 -7.69
N ILE A 400 17.25 -9.52 -7.40
CA ILE A 400 17.82 -8.62 -8.42
C ILE A 400 19.33 -8.70 -8.56
N HIS A 401 20.02 -9.46 -7.68
CA HIS A 401 21.50 -9.59 -7.63
C HIS A 401 22.23 -8.23 -7.54
N ALA A 402 21.60 -7.25 -6.87
CA ALA A 402 22.15 -5.91 -6.69
C ALA A 402 21.76 -5.32 -5.33
N LYS A 403 22.61 -4.40 -4.83
CA LYS A 403 22.32 -3.64 -3.61
C LYS A 403 21.75 -2.28 -3.95
N PRO A 404 20.71 -1.83 -3.26
CA PRO A 404 20.20 -0.47 -3.44
C PRO A 404 21.22 0.56 -2.97
N LYS A 405 21.26 1.70 -3.65
CA LYS A 405 22.16 2.81 -3.28
C LYS A 405 21.65 3.55 -2.03
N GLU A 406 20.34 3.60 -1.86
CA GLU A 406 19.64 4.26 -0.75
C GLU A 406 18.24 3.65 -0.59
N ILE A 407 17.66 3.81 0.60
CA ILE A 407 16.27 3.46 0.89
C ILE A 407 15.52 4.77 1.14
N ARG A 408 14.62 5.15 0.27
CA ARG A 408 13.72 6.29 0.48
C ARG A 408 12.58 5.87 1.40
N VAL A 409 12.25 6.72 2.37
CA VAL A 409 11.27 6.36 3.41
C VAL A 409 10.14 7.38 3.51
N ASP A 410 8.93 6.88 3.82
CA ASP A 410 7.74 7.69 4.11
C ASP A 410 6.86 7.03 5.17
N GLY A 411 5.73 7.68 5.49
CA GLY A 411 4.80 7.23 6.53
C GLY A 411 5.08 7.81 7.90
N GLY A 412 4.10 7.70 8.80
CA GLY A 412 4.12 8.42 10.07
C GLY A 412 5.27 8.06 11.04
N ALA A 413 5.78 6.84 10.99
CA ALA A 413 6.80 6.38 11.92
C ALA A 413 8.22 6.89 11.58
N ILE A 414 8.46 7.43 10.37
CA ILE A 414 9.79 7.97 9.99
C ILE A 414 10.19 9.25 10.73
N ALA A 415 9.27 9.87 11.45
CA ALA A 415 9.58 10.97 12.36
C ALA A 415 10.54 10.55 13.50
N ASN A 416 10.55 9.25 13.85
CA ASN A 416 11.44 8.68 14.85
C ASN A 416 12.86 8.51 14.28
N ASN A 417 13.79 9.38 14.71
CA ASN A 417 15.17 9.36 14.21
C ASN A 417 15.96 8.14 14.70
N PHE A 418 15.62 7.55 15.85
CA PHE A 418 16.25 6.32 16.31
C PHE A 418 15.90 5.17 15.37
N LEU A 419 14.61 5.03 15.02
CA LEU A 419 14.13 4.01 14.07
C LEU A 419 14.86 4.13 12.72
N MET A 420 14.96 5.34 12.17
CA MET A 420 15.60 5.57 10.87
C MET A 420 17.12 5.32 10.91
N GLN A 421 17.79 5.73 11.98
CA GLN A 421 19.23 5.46 12.13
C GLN A 421 19.48 3.96 12.28
N PHE A 422 18.71 3.27 13.12
CA PHE A 422 18.84 1.81 13.28
C PHE A 422 18.54 1.05 11.98
N GLN A 423 17.53 1.52 11.22
CA GLN A 423 17.26 0.93 9.89
C GLN A 423 18.48 1.06 8.96
N SER A 424 19.08 2.24 8.89
CA SER A 424 20.29 2.47 8.10
C SER A 424 21.44 1.57 8.56
N ASP A 425 21.63 1.47 9.87
CA ASP A 425 22.69 0.68 10.48
C ASP A 425 22.56 -0.82 10.18
N ILE A 426 21.33 -1.37 10.32
CA ILE A 426 21.10 -2.81 10.14
C ILE A 426 21.11 -3.20 8.66
N CYS A 427 20.57 -2.36 7.77
CA CYS A 427 20.61 -2.57 6.32
C CYS A 427 21.96 -2.22 5.69
N ARG A 428 22.83 -1.51 6.41
CA ARG A 428 24.12 -1.00 5.89
C ARG A 428 23.93 -0.21 4.59
N CYS A 429 22.85 0.55 4.53
CA CYS A 429 22.41 1.34 3.39
C CYS A 429 21.91 2.69 3.88
N PRO A 430 22.21 3.81 3.20
CA PRO A 430 21.65 5.11 3.55
C PRO A 430 20.12 5.08 3.54
N VAL A 431 19.50 5.64 4.59
CA VAL A 431 18.06 5.88 4.67
C VAL A 431 17.79 7.35 4.42
N VAL A 432 16.93 7.66 3.46
CA VAL A 432 16.70 9.02 2.95
C VAL A 432 15.26 9.43 3.20
N ARG A 433 15.07 10.46 4.05
CA ARG A 433 13.77 11.02 4.37
C ARG A 433 13.51 12.27 3.54
N PRO A 434 12.41 12.35 2.77
CA PRO A 434 12.04 13.54 2.01
C PRO A 434 11.39 14.59 2.90
N ASN A 435 11.35 15.83 2.40
CA ASN A 435 10.67 16.93 3.09
C ASN A 435 9.13 16.76 3.04
N VAL A 436 8.57 16.30 1.92
CA VAL A 436 7.13 16.03 1.80
C VAL A 436 6.86 14.58 2.22
N LEU A 437 6.09 14.41 3.30
CA LEU A 437 5.80 13.10 3.87
C LEU A 437 4.58 12.41 3.24
N GLU A 438 3.68 13.18 2.59
CA GLU A 438 2.48 12.67 1.92
C GLU A 438 2.79 12.21 0.49
N THR A 439 3.75 11.31 0.37
CA THR A 439 4.29 10.85 -0.93
C THR A 439 3.29 10.06 -1.75
N THR A 440 2.36 9.36 -1.11
CA THR A 440 1.24 8.64 -1.78
C THR A 440 0.37 9.62 -2.57
N ALA A 441 -0.13 10.65 -1.91
CA ALA A 441 -0.95 11.67 -2.55
C ALA A 441 -0.17 12.47 -3.60
N LEU A 442 1.12 12.77 -3.30
CA LEU A 442 2.00 13.47 -4.24
C LEU A 442 2.21 12.65 -5.53
N GLY A 443 2.39 11.34 -5.41
CA GLY A 443 2.53 10.46 -6.56
C GLY A 443 1.27 10.41 -7.44
N ALA A 444 0.09 10.34 -6.83
CA ALA A 444 -1.17 10.45 -7.57
C ALA A 444 -1.30 11.82 -8.27
N ALA A 445 -0.89 12.90 -7.59
CA ALA A 445 -0.86 14.24 -8.18
C ALA A 445 0.11 14.32 -9.38
N TYR A 446 1.31 13.77 -9.23
CA TYR A 446 2.31 13.75 -10.31
C TYR A 446 1.81 12.98 -11.54
N LEU A 447 1.26 11.77 -11.36
CA LEU A 447 0.65 11.00 -12.44
C LEU A 447 -0.45 11.79 -13.16
N ALA A 448 -1.34 12.43 -12.38
CA ALA A 448 -2.43 13.22 -12.95
C ALA A 448 -1.93 14.48 -13.68
N GLY A 449 -0.98 15.18 -13.11
CA GLY A 449 -0.42 16.40 -13.67
C GLY A 449 0.39 16.15 -14.96
N LEU A 450 1.14 15.04 -15.03
CA LEU A 450 1.85 14.63 -16.24
C LEU A 450 0.89 14.39 -17.41
N ALA A 451 -0.25 13.74 -17.16
CA ALA A 451 -1.24 13.42 -18.19
C ALA A 451 -1.83 14.65 -18.90
N ILE A 452 -1.91 15.79 -18.19
CA ILE A 452 -2.47 17.04 -18.75
C ILE A 452 -1.39 18.09 -19.10
N GLY A 453 -0.11 17.76 -18.87
CA GLY A 453 1.01 18.69 -19.07
C GLY A 453 1.06 19.80 -18.01
N TYR A 454 0.55 19.55 -16.80
CA TYR A 454 0.73 20.44 -15.63
C TYR A 454 2.20 20.48 -15.22
N TRP A 455 2.86 19.32 -15.17
CA TRP A 455 4.30 19.15 -15.21
C TRP A 455 4.69 18.58 -16.58
N LYS A 456 5.80 19.03 -17.11
CA LYS A 456 6.24 18.69 -18.46
C LYS A 456 6.66 17.23 -18.58
N ASP A 457 7.50 16.78 -17.65
CA ASP A 457 8.10 15.45 -17.66
C ASP A 457 8.61 15.05 -16.25
N ILE A 458 9.16 13.85 -16.15
CA ILE A 458 9.73 13.31 -14.90
C ILE A 458 10.95 14.12 -14.43
N ASP A 459 11.72 14.71 -15.34
CA ASP A 459 12.92 15.46 -14.96
C ASP A 459 12.54 16.75 -14.25
N GLU A 460 11.47 17.44 -14.66
CA GLU A 460 10.91 18.57 -13.91
C GLU A 460 10.45 18.14 -12.51
N LEU A 461 9.87 16.96 -12.37
CA LEU A 461 9.48 16.44 -11.05
C LEU A 461 10.70 16.17 -10.15
N LYS A 462 11.80 15.65 -10.71
CA LYS A 462 13.05 15.40 -9.97
C LYS A 462 13.64 16.69 -9.39
N GLU A 463 13.50 17.82 -10.07
CA GLU A 463 13.95 19.13 -9.57
C GLU A 463 13.17 19.60 -8.33
N GLN A 464 11.95 19.11 -8.13
CA GLN A 464 11.08 19.50 -7.01
C GLN A 464 11.29 18.59 -5.77
N TRP A 465 11.91 17.43 -5.94
CA TRP A 465 12.13 16.52 -4.84
C TRP A 465 13.16 17.10 -3.87
N CYS A 466 12.74 17.32 -2.62
CA CYS A 466 13.58 17.92 -1.59
C CYS A 466 13.88 16.95 -0.47
N LEU A 467 15.16 16.86 -0.13
CA LEU A 467 15.69 16.10 0.99
C LEU A 467 15.41 16.81 2.34
N ASP A 468 14.91 16.07 3.33
CA ASP A 468 14.94 16.50 4.74
C ASP A 468 16.21 16.00 5.43
N LYS A 469 16.43 14.67 5.43
CA LYS A 469 17.55 14.09 6.16
C LYS A 469 18.03 12.76 5.58
N VAL A 470 19.37 12.57 5.62
CA VAL A 470 20.02 11.29 5.34
C VAL A 470 20.55 10.68 6.63
N PHE A 471 20.25 9.40 6.86
CA PHE A 471 20.82 8.57 7.91
C PHE A 471 21.82 7.61 7.28
N ASN A 472 23.11 7.80 7.56
CA ASN A 472 24.16 6.93 7.06
C ASN A 472 24.47 5.83 8.07
N PRO A 473 24.89 4.62 7.63
CA PRO A 473 25.28 3.53 8.52
C PRO A 473 26.43 3.93 9.44
N GLN A 474 26.26 3.75 10.75
CA GLN A 474 27.27 4.07 11.80
C GLN A 474 27.71 2.82 12.57
N MET A 475 26.82 1.80 12.62
CA MET A 475 27.08 0.54 13.31
C MET A 475 28.18 -0.26 12.58
N LYS A 476 29.08 -0.88 13.37
CA LYS A 476 30.08 -1.81 12.82
C LYS A 476 29.39 -3.04 12.24
N GLU A 477 29.94 -3.56 11.15
CA GLU A 477 29.38 -4.73 10.45
C GLU A 477 29.25 -5.96 11.35
N ASP A 478 30.27 -6.26 12.16
CA ASP A 478 30.24 -7.41 13.08
C ASP A 478 29.13 -7.28 14.11
N THR A 479 28.78 -6.02 14.52
CA THR A 479 27.68 -5.77 15.45
C THR A 479 26.34 -6.05 14.77
N SER A 480 26.14 -5.51 13.56
CA SER A 480 24.88 -5.75 12.81
C SER A 480 24.70 -7.25 12.51
N ARG A 481 25.77 -7.96 12.14
CA ARG A 481 25.72 -9.41 11.90
C ARG A 481 25.33 -10.22 13.15
N LYS A 482 25.88 -9.86 14.32
CA LYS A 482 25.48 -10.49 15.59
C LYS A 482 24.02 -10.28 15.92
N LEU A 483 23.53 -9.03 15.78
CA LEU A 483 22.13 -8.69 16.03
C LEU A 483 21.19 -9.47 15.10
N LEU A 484 21.53 -9.56 13.82
CA LEU A 484 20.74 -10.31 12.82
C LEU A 484 20.70 -11.81 13.10
N ASN A 485 21.84 -12.41 13.53
CA ASN A 485 21.85 -13.81 13.89
C ASN A 485 20.91 -14.13 15.06
N GLU A 486 20.87 -13.27 16.08
CA GLU A 486 19.96 -13.43 17.20
C GLU A 486 18.49 -13.13 16.81
N TRP A 487 18.26 -12.15 15.92
CA TRP A 487 16.96 -11.88 15.33
C TRP A 487 16.38 -13.13 14.62
N HIS A 488 17.14 -13.75 13.73
CA HIS A 488 16.67 -14.94 13.01
C HIS A 488 16.36 -16.12 13.95
N LYS A 489 17.12 -16.28 15.04
CA LYS A 489 16.79 -17.25 16.08
C LYS A 489 15.46 -16.92 16.77
N ALA A 490 15.18 -15.63 17.03
CA ALA A 490 13.93 -15.18 17.63
C ALA A 490 12.75 -15.42 16.69
N VAL A 491 12.89 -15.10 15.40
CA VAL A 491 11.87 -15.39 14.37
C VAL A 491 11.55 -16.88 14.33
N GLY A 492 12.57 -17.76 14.27
CA GLY A 492 12.35 -19.21 14.25
C GLY A 492 11.62 -19.77 15.47
N ARG A 493 11.59 -19.05 16.62
CA ARG A 493 10.81 -19.41 17.80
C ARG A 493 9.39 -18.87 17.81
N SER A 494 9.06 -17.90 16.94
CA SER A 494 7.73 -17.32 16.81
C SER A 494 6.90 -17.96 15.70
N GLN A 495 7.57 -18.67 14.77
CA GLN A 495 6.92 -19.34 13.64
C GLN A 495 6.10 -20.56 14.08
N ASN A 496 5.04 -20.87 13.32
CA ASN A 496 4.16 -22.02 13.54
C ASN A 496 3.64 -22.12 15.00
N TRP A 497 3.41 -20.98 15.65
CA TRP A 497 2.97 -20.93 17.06
C TRP A 497 1.51 -21.31 17.25
N ALA A 498 0.61 -20.81 16.39
CA ALA A 498 -0.81 -21.12 16.45
C ALA A 498 -1.14 -22.41 15.68
N GLU A 499 -2.17 -23.11 16.14
CA GLU A 499 -2.73 -24.29 15.47
C GLU A 499 -3.77 -23.91 14.40
#